data_ede22466ab6926138e3baeec5fdf0410
#
_entry.id   ede22466ab6926138e3baeec5fdf0410
#
_cell.length_a   1.000
_cell.length_b   1.000
_cell.length_c   1.000
_cell.angle_alpha   90.00
_cell.angle_beta   90.00
_cell.angle_gamma   90.00
#
_symmetry.space_group_name_H-M   'P 1'
#
loop_
_entity.id
_entity.type
_entity.pdbx_description
1 polymer ?
#
loop_
_entity_poly.entity_id
_entity_poly.type
_entity_poly.pdbx_seq_one_letter_code
_entity_poly.pdbx_strand_id
1 'polypeptide(L)'
;MWTLSGFIDEISEDFNEQCKVASSLGLSHVEVRSAWGTNILDLDNDQLGNLRETLAEYQLKVSSIGSPIGKISIDDEFPPHLERMRRAVDVAHALEAPYIRIFSFFIPADTDPDSCREEVLSRMSALAEVAAGQDVILVHENEKEIYGDIPRRCLDIVTTVSAPHLRLAWDSANFVQVGVRPFTEGYDMLRPHVGYIQIKDALLADGTVVVAGAGDGQVVETVRALRADGFDGFFSLEPHLGEVSSKRVHSGPELFTQSWKAFTDILTSEGIAYA
;
A
#
# COMPACT_ATOMS: atom_id res chain seq x y z
N MET A 1 5.78 -10.90 -16.54
CA MET A 1 5.78 -9.44 -16.81
C MET A 1 5.17 -8.81 -15.59
N TRP A 2 5.81 -7.82 -14.99
CA TRP A 2 5.31 -7.17 -13.77
C TRP A 2 4.18 -6.20 -14.09
N THR A 3 3.22 -6.09 -13.18
CA THR A 3 2.08 -5.18 -13.35
C THR A 3 2.28 -3.94 -12.48
N LEU A 4 2.32 -2.77 -13.15
CA LEU A 4 2.44 -1.50 -12.45
C LEU A 4 1.06 -0.97 -12.06
N SER A 5 1.03 -0.31 -10.92
CA SER A 5 -0.13 0.36 -10.33
C SER A 5 0.31 1.65 -9.63
N GLY A 6 -0.61 2.37 -9.00
CA GLY A 6 -0.25 3.52 -8.17
C GLY A 6 -1.43 4.15 -7.46
N PHE A 7 -1.12 4.89 -6.40
CA PHE A 7 -2.06 5.73 -5.66
C PHE A 7 -2.37 6.99 -6.46
N ILE A 8 -3.33 6.89 -7.37
CA ILE A 8 -3.62 7.99 -8.31
C ILE A 8 -4.27 9.22 -7.67
N ASP A 9 -4.78 9.11 -6.45
CA ASP A 9 -5.26 10.25 -5.69
C ASP A 9 -4.14 11.24 -5.28
N GLU A 10 -2.87 10.87 -5.45
CA GLU A 10 -1.76 11.80 -5.36
C GLU A 10 -1.62 12.73 -6.56
N ILE A 11 -2.24 12.39 -7.68
CA ILE A 11 -2.22 13.18 -8.92
C ILE A 11 -3.11 14.42 -8.78
N SER A 12 -4.36 14.23 -8.32
CA SER A 12 -5.39 15.27 -8.28
C SER A 12 -6.53 14.85 -7.36
N GLU A 13 -7.36 15.80 -6.90
CA GLU A 13 -8.63 15.48 -6.28
C GLU A 13 -9.70 15.07 -7.31
N ASP A 14 -9.59 15.50 -8.56
CA ASP A 14 -10.48 15.14 -9.65
C ASP A 14 -10.17 13.72 -10.17
N PHE A 15 -11.13 12.81 -9.99
CA PHE A 15 -10.92 11.39 -10.34
C PHE A 15 -10.73 11.16 -11.82
N ASN A 16 -11.34 11.97 -12.68
CA ASN A 16 -11.16 11.89 -14.13
C ASN A 16 -9.72 12.28 -14.51
N GLU A 17 -9.17 13.33 -13.89
CA GLU A 17 -7.76 13.71 -14.07
C GLU A 17 -6.81 12.62 -13.56
N GLN A 18 -7.10 12.00 -12.41
CA GLN A 18 -6.35 10.86 -11.89
C GLN A 18 -6.26 9.74 -12.95
N CYS A 19 -7.40 9.30 -13.48
CA CYS A 19 -7.48 8.23 -14.47
C CYS A 19 -6.80 8.61 -15.80
N LYS A 20 -6.98 9.85 -16.25
CA LYS A 20 -6.38 10.36 -17.49
C LYS A 20 -4.85 10.32 -17.42
N VAL A 21 -4.25 10.79 -16.33
CA VAL A 21 -2.79 10.78 -16.16
C VAL A 21 -2.30 9.34 -16.06
N ALA A 22 -2.92 8.50 -15.22
CA ALA A 22 -2.54 7.08 -15.06
C ALA A 22 -2.55 6.33 -16.41
N SER A 23 -3.63 6.46 -17.18
CA SER A 23 -3.74 5.85 -18.50
C SER A 23 -2.69 6.40 -19.49
N SER A 24 -2.39 7.71 -19.45
CA SER A 24 -1.36 8.31 -20.32
C SER A 24 0.05 7.80 -20.02
N LEU A 25 0.31 7.36 -18.79
CA LEU A 25 1.57 6.73 -18.39
C LEU A 25 1.63 5.23 -18.75
N GLY A 26 0.54 4.67 -19.28
CA GLY A 26 0.46 3.26 -19.64
C GLY A 26 0.13 2.33 -18.50
N LEU A 27 -0.31 2.85 -17.33
CA LEU A 27 -0.80 2.02 -16.24
C LEU A 27 -2.07 1.28 -16.67
N SER A 28 -2.15 -0.01 -16.39
CA SER A 28 -3.35 -0.82 -16.59
C SER A 28 -4.14 -1.03 -15.30
N HIS A 29 -3.51 -0.76 -14.16
CA HIS A 29 -4.10 -0.90 -12.83
C HIS A 29 -3.80 0.32 -11.97
N VAL A 30 -4.69 0.58 -11.01
CA VAL A 30 -4.57 1.68 -10.03
C VAL A 30 -4.90 1.17 -8.63
N GLU A 31 -4.27 1.75 -7.62
CA GLU A 31 -4.65 1.57 -6.23
C GLU A 31 -5.54 2.74 -5.82
N VAL A 32 -6.78 2.44 -5.39
CA VAL A 32 -7.77 3.49 -5.11
C VAL A 32 -7.88 3.70 -3.60
N ARG A 33 -7.44 4.88 -3.14
CA ARG A 33 -7.54 5.34 -1.74
C ARG A 33 -8.62 6.40 -1.57
N SER A 34 -8.71 7.33 -2.51
CA SER A 34 -9.75 8.36 -2.53
C SER A 34 -10.08 8.84 -3.94
N ALA A 35 -11.32 9.32 -4.10
CA ALA A 35 -11.80 9.98 -5.30
C ALA A 35 -12.63 11.20 -4.88
N TRP A 36 -12.54 12.29 -5.66
CA TRP A 36 -13.24 13.55 -5.38
C TRP A 36 -13.02 14.06 -3.94
N GLY A 37 -11.79 13.92 -3.43
CA GLY A 37 -11.44 14.32 -2.07
C GLY A 37 -12.02 13.44 -0.95
N THR A 38 -12.77 12.38 -1.28
CA THR A 38 -13.45 11.48 -0.34
C THR A 38 -12.76 10.13 -0.28
N ASN A 39 -12.59 9.57 0.94
CA ASN A 39 -12.03 8.23 1.10
C ASN A 39 -12.93 7.20 0.41
N ILE A 40 -12.34 6.22 -0.23
CA ILE A 40 -13.05 5.19 -1.01
C ILE A 40 -14.10 4.42 -0.18
N LEU A 41 -13.89 4.24 1.12
CA LEU A 41 -14.83 3.54 2.01
C LEU A 41 -16.05 4.42 2.39
N ASP A 42 -15.96 5.73 2.18
CA ASP A 42 -17.00 6.69 2.52
C ASP A 42 -17.86 7.08 1.29
N LEU A 43 -17.51 6.57 0.10
CA LEU A 43 -18.33 6.74 -1.09
C LEU A 43 -19.61 5.90 -1.00
N ASP A 44 -20.73 6.47 -1.44
CA ASP A 44 -21.98 5.74 -1.60
C ASP A 44 -21.99 4.86 -2.86
N ASN A 45 -23.07 4.10 -3.08
CA ASN A 45 -23.15 3.17 -4.19
C ASN A 45 -23.25 3.87 -5.57
N ASP A 46 -23.84 5.04 -5.63
CA ASP A 46 -23.94 5.82 -6.89
C ASP A 46 -22.55 6.39 -7.25
N GLN A 47 -21.81 6.87 -6.25
CA GLN A 47 -20.43 7.32 -6.42
C GLN A 47 -19.50 6.17 -6.82
N LEU A 48 -19.65 4.98 -6.23
CA LEU A 48 -18.89 3.78 -6.66
C LEU A 48 -19.25 3.37 -8.09
N GLY A 49 -20.53 3.51 -8.49
CA GLY A 49 -20.97 3.30 -9.87
C GLY A 49 -20.25 4.23 -10.85
N ASN A 50 -20.27 5.53 -10.56
CA ASN A 50 -19.59 6.55 -11.38
C ASN A 50 -18.07 6.31 -11.45
N LEU A 51 -17.46 5.88 -10.34
CA LEU A 51 -16.04 5.54 -10.30
C LEU A 51 -15.71 4.38 -11.24
N ARG A 52 -16.53 3.32 -11.24
CA ARG A 52 -16.37 2.18 -12.15
C ARG A 52 -16.50 2.58 -13.61
N GLU A 53 -17.49 3.42 -13.94
CA GLU A 53 -17.69 3.93 -15.32
C GLU A 53 -16.45 4.72 -15.76
N THR A 54 -15.93 5.61 -14.92
CA THR A 54 -14.72 6.38 -15.23
C THR A 54 -13.50 5.46 -15.43
N LEU A 55 -13.28 4.48 -14.53
CA LEU A 55 -12.19 3.50 -14.71
C LEU A 55 -12.32 2.75 -16.06
N ALA A 56 -13.53 2.35 -16.42
CA ALA A 56 -13.80 1.64 -17.68
C ALA A 56 -13.52 2.51 -18.92
N GLU A 57 -13.85 3.81 -18.90
CA GLU A 57 -13.54 4.76 -19.95
C GLU A 57 -12.03 4.84 -20.24
N TYR A 58 -11.21 4.78 -19.18
CA TYR A 58 -9.74 4.83 -19.28
C TYR A 58 -9.09 3.44 -19.36
N GLN A 59 -9.88 2.36 -19.44
CA GLN A 59 -9.41 0.97 -19.46
C GLN A 59 -8.52 0.59 -18.26
N LEU A 60 -8.80 1.17 -17.11
CA LEU A 60 -8.10 0.93 -15.84
C LEU A 60 -8.85 -0.10 -14.99
N LYS A 61 -8.10 -0.94 -14.30
CA LYS A 61 -8.58 -1.89 -13.29
C LYS A 61 -8.07 -1.49 -11.91
N VAL A 62 -8.72 -1.99 -10.87
CA VAL A 62 -8.25 -1.75 -9.49
C VAL A 62 -7.34 -2.89 -9.06
N SER A 63 -6.11 -2.58 -8.65
CA SER A 63 -5.18 -3.54 -8.08
C SER A 63 -5.45 -3.77 -6.60
N SER A 64 -5.75 -2.71 -5.86
CA SER A 64 -5.97 -2.74 -4.41
C SER A 64 -6.88 -1.60 -3.96
N ILE A 65 -7.63 -1.85 -2.90
CA ILE A 65 -8.29 -0.79 -2.13
C ILE A 65 -7.28 -0.25 -1.11
N GLY A 66 -6.84 0.98 -1.30
CA GLY A 66 -5.94 1.71 -0.38
C GLY A 66 -6.67 2.12 0.90
N SER A 67 -7.16 1.15 1.67
CA SER A 67 -8.03 1.38 2.82
C SER A 67 -7.28 1.96 4.02
N PRO A 68 -7.95 2.71 4.92
CA PRO A 68 -7.38 3.15 6.19
C PRO A 68 -7.60 2.12 7.32
N ILE A 69 -7.96 0.87 7.00
CA ILE A 69 -8.21 -0.16 8.01
C ILE A 69 -6.92 -0.43 8.80
N GLY A 70 -7.01 -0.33 10.14
CA GLY A 70 -5.88 -0.41 11.05
C GLY A 70 -5.20 0.94 11.36
N LYS A 71 -5.58 2.05 10.71
CA LYS A 71 -5.12 3.41 11.06
C LYS A 71 -6.02 4.07 12.13
N ILE A 72 -6.21 3.38 13.23
CA ILE A 72 -6.78 3.87 14.49
C ILE A 72 -5.82 3.56 15.63
N SER A 73 -5.97 4.25 16.77
CA SER A 73 -5.18 3.90 17.96
C SER A 73 -5.53 2.50 18.46
N ILE A 74 -4.54 1.82 19.05
CA ILE A 74 -4.80 0.55 19.73
C ILE A 74 -5.76 0.72 20.92
N ASP A 75 -5.88 1.94 21.46
CA ASP A 75 -6.78 2.28 22.57
C ASP A 75 -8.20 2.62 22.11
N ASP A 76 -8.42 2.80 20.80
CA ASP A 76 -9.75 3.11 20.26
C ASP A 76 -10.69 1.90 20.29
N GLU A 77 -12.00 2.16 20.34
CA GLU A 77 -13.01 1.11 20.21
C GLU A 77 -12.90 0.38 18.87
N PHE A 78 -12.77 -0.94 18.93
CA PHE A 78 -12.55 -1.76 17.76
C PHE A 78 -13.82 -2.16 16.99
N PRO A 79 -15.00 -2.43 17.61
CA PRO A 79 -16.18 -2.88 16.88
C PRO A 79 -16.63 -1.97 15.73
N PRO A 80 -16.63 -0.63 15.84
CA PRO A 80 -16.96 0.23 14.69
C PRO A 80 -15.95 0.09 13.56
N HIS A 81 -14.68 -0.14 13.89
CA HIS A 81 -13.61 -0.32 12.91
C HIS A 81 -13.73 -1.67 12.16
N LEU A 82 -14.23 -2.70 12.85
CA LEU A 82 -14.53 -3.99 12.24
C LEU A 82 -15.69 -3.89 11.22
N GLU A 83 -16.70 -3.03 11.47
CA GLU A 83 -17.73 -2.73 10.46
C GLU A 83 -17.14 -2.01 9.23
N ARG A 84 -16.17 -1.11 9.44
CA ARG A 84 -15.44 -0.50 8.31
C ARG A 84 -14.66 -1.54 7.49
N MET A 85 -14.15 -2.59 8.12
CA MET A 85 -13.51 -3.68 7.38
C MET A 85 -14.51 -4.44 6.48
N ARG A 86 -15.75 -4.69 6.95
CA ARG A 86 -16.81 -5.26 6.10
C ARG A 86 -17.10 -4.35 4.90
N ARG A 87 -17.20 -3.04 5.14
CA ARG A 87 -17.35 -2.07 4.05
C ARG A 87 -16.18 -2.13 3.06
N ALA A 88 -14.94 -2.32 3.52
CA ALA A 88 -13.78 -2.45 2.62
C ALA A 88 -13.90 -3.69 1.72
N VAL A 89 -14.42 -4.80 2.23
CA VAL A 89 -14.71 -6.00 1.43
C VAL A 89 -15.81 -5.72 0.40
N ASP A 90 -16.91 -5.06 0.78
CA ASP A 90 -17.98 -4.70 -0.15
C ASP A 90 -17.46 -3.81 -1.28
N VAL A 91 -16.61 -2.84 -0.95
CA VAL A 91 -15.98 -1.94 -1.94
C VAL A 91 -15.03 -2.70 -2.86
N ALA A 92 -14.23 -3.63 -2.30
CA ALA A 92 -13.34 -4.45 -3.11
C ALA A 92 -14.13 -5.30 -4.12
N HIS A 93 -15.22 -5.92 -3.71
CA HIS A 93 -16.11 -6.64 -4.62
C HIS A 93 -16.75 -5.73 -5.67
N ALA A 94 -17.24 -4.55 -5.26
CA ALA A 94 -17.85 -3.60 -6.19
C ALA A 94 -16.87 -3.11 -7.27
N LEU A 95 -15.57 -3.05 -6.96
CA LEU A 95 -14.51 -2.59 -7.85
C LEU A 95 -13.66 -3.73 -8.44
N GLU A 96 -14.01 -4.98 -8.17
CA GLU A 96 -13.27 -6.18 -8.60
C GLU A 96 -11.78 -6.13 -8.19
N ALA A 97 -11.49 -5.51 -7.02
CA ALA A 97 -10.16 -5.36 -6.49
C ALA A 97 -9.71 -6.65 -5.78
N PRO A 98 -8.60 -7.28 -6.17
CA PRO A 98 -8.13 -8.51 -5.54
C PRO A 98 -7.48 -8.30 -4.17
N TYR A 99 -7.06 -7.07 -3.87
CA TYR A 99 -6.35 -6.75 -2.64
C TYR A 99 -7.04 -5.64 -1.84
N ILE A 100 -6.91 -5.71 -0.52
CA ILE A 100 -7.26 -4.64 0.41
C ILE A 100 -6.04 -4.36 1.28
N ARG A 101 -5.49 -3.14 1.22
CA ARG A 101 -4.42 -2.74 2.12
C ARG A 101 -4.96 -2.48 3.52
N ILE A 102 -4.22 -2.94 4.54
CA ILE A 102 -4.52 -2.74 5.97
C ILE A 102 -3.25 -2.41 6.75
N PHE A 103 -3.43 -1.96 8.00
CA PHE A 103 -2.37 -1.60 8.95
C PHE A 103 -2.58 -2.29 10.30
N SER A 104 -1.62 -2.13 11.24
CA SER A 104 -1.61 -2.84 12.52
C SER A 104 -1.70 -1.91 13.74
N PHE A 105 -2.52 -0.87 13.65
CA PHE A 105 -2.91 0.06 14.70
C PHE A 105 -1.79 0.97 15.22
N PHE A 106 -2.10 2.25 15.40
CA PHE A 106 -1.18 3.21 16.00
C PHE A 106 -0.92 2.86 17.46
N ILE A 107 0.35 2.83 17.83
CA ILE A 107 0.80 2.62 19.19
C ILE A 107 1.10 4.00 19.83
N PRO A 108 0.57 4.33 21.02
CA PRO A 108 0.88 5.59 21.67
C PRO A 108 2.40 5.77 21.88
N ALA A 109 2.89 7.00 21.68
CA ALA A 109 4.32 7.30 21.62
C ALA A 109 5.11 6.86 22.88
N ASP A 110 4.48 6.87 24.05
CA ASP A 110 5.11 6.49 25.33
C ASP A 110 4.89 5.00 25.68
N THR A 111 4.37 4.20 24.73
CA THR A 111 4.05 2.79 24.97
C THR A 111 5.03 1.89 24.20
N ASP A 112 5.56 0.87 24.90
CA ASP A 112 6.34 -0.17 24.23
C ASP A 112 5.44 -0.96 23.27
N PRO A 113 5.71 -0.97 21.95
CA PRO A 113 4.89 -1.71 21.00
C PRO A 113 4.74 -3.19 21.34
N ASP A 114 5.76 -3.83 21.91
CA ASP A 114 5.70 -5.24 22.27
C ASP A 114 4.69 -5.50 23.42
N SER A 115 4.36 -4.50 24.24
CA SER A 115 3.29 -4.61 25.25
C SER A 115 1.87 -4.64 24.67
N CYS A 116 1.68 -4.12 23.45
CA CYS A 116 0.41 -4.12 22.75
C CYS A 116 0.21 -5.36 21.86
N ARG A 117 1.21 -6.22 21.76
CA ARG A 117 1.25 -7.36 20.82
C ARG A 117 -0.02 -8.20 20.82
N GLU A 118 -0.46 -8.63 21.99
CA GLU A 118 -1.62 -9.56 22.10
C GLU A 118 -2.91 -8.92 21.56
N GLU A 119 -3.15 -7.64 21.90
CA GLU A 119 -4.33 -6.91 21.40
C GLU A 119 -4.23 -6.67 19.89
N VAL A 120 -3.06 -6.27 19.38
CA VAL A 120 -2.82 -6.11 17.95
C VAL A 120 -3.13 -7.40 17.20
N LEU A 121 -2.57 -8.51 17.63
CA LEU A 121 -2.77 -9.82 16.98
C LEU A 121 -4.22 -10.29 17.06
N SER A 122 -4.90 -10.02 18.18
CA SER A 122 -6.33 -10.29 18.33
C SER A 122 -7.17 -9.52 17.31
N ARG A 123 -6.92 -8.20 17.17
CA ARG A 123 -7.62 -7.35 16.19
C ARG A 123 -7.27 -7.73 14.75
N MET A 124 -5.99 -8.00 14.44
CA MET A 124 -5.55 -8.44 13.12
C MET A 124 -6.21 -9.77 12.72
N SER A 125 -6.35 -10.70 13.67
CA SER A 125 -7.08 -11.97 13.44
C SER A 125 -8.54 -11.72 13.13
N ALA A 126 -9.20 -10.80 13.83
CA ALA A 126 -10.60 -10.46 13.58
C ALA A 126 -10.78 -9.76 12.21
N LEU A 127 -9.83 -8.90 11.78
CA LEU A 127 -9.84 -8.33 10.42
C LEU A 127 -9.69 -9.42 9.36
N ALA A 128 -8.76 -10.36 9.57
CA ALA A 128 -8.56 -11.48 8.66
C ALA A 128 -9.81 -12.38 8.57
N GLU A 129 -10.50 -12.63 9.69
CA GLU A 129 -11.73 -13.42 9.69
C GLU A 129 -12.86 -12.78 8.85
N VAL A 130 -12.96 -11.44 8.81
CA VAL A 130 -13.92 -10.75 7.93
C VAL A 130 -13.64 -11.02 6.46
N ALA A 131 -12.38 -11.12 6.06
CA ALA A 131 -11.99 -11.39 4.68
C ALA A 131 -12.00 -12.88 4.31
N ALA A 132 -12.19 -13.78 5.28
CA ALA A 132 -12.16 -15.22 5.05
C ALA A 132 -13.27 -15.66 4.09
N GLY A 133 -12.89 -16.32 2.99
CA GLY A 133 -13.85 -16.80 1.97
C GLY A 133 -14.45 -15.70 1.09
N GLN A 134 -13.92 -14.48 1.13
CA GLN A 134 -14.42 -13.33 0.37
C GLN A 134 -13.67 -13.09 -0.97
N ASP A 135 -12.80 -14.02 -1.37
CA ASP A 135 -11.97 -13.90 -2.60
C ASP A 135 -11.15 -12.61 -2.69
N VAL A 136 -10.77 -12.06 -1.53
CA VAL A 136 -9.86 -10.92 -1.40
C VAL A 136 -8.65 -11.28 -0.56
N ILE A 137 -7.53 -10.63 -0.83
CA ILE A 137 -6.29 -10.78 -0.07
C ILE A 137 -6.02 -9.50 0.70
N LEU A 138 -5.84 -9.61 2.01
CA LEU A 138 -5.39 -8.51 2.83
C LEU A 138 -3.88 -8.35 2.68
N VAL A 139 -3.42 -7.12 2.45
CA VAL A 139 -1.99 -6.80 2.42
C VAL A 139 -1.68 -5.81 3.54
N HIS A 140 -0.97 -6.30 4.56
CA HIS A 140 -0.52 -5.46 5.66
C HIS A 140 0.69 -4.65 5.22
N GLU A 141 0.55 -3.32 5.21
CA GLU A 141 1.63 -2.39 4.93
C GLU A 141 2.41 -2.09 6.22
N ASN A 142 3.74 -2.19 6.14
CA ASN A 142 4.61 -1.64 7.17
C ASN A 142 4.55 -0.11 7.15
N GLU A 143 4.33 0.50 8.31
CA GLU A 143 4.20 1.96 8.45
C GLU A 143 4.80 2.39 9.79
N LYS A 144 5.27 3.64 9.89
CA LYS A 144 5.73 4.19 11.17
C LYS A 144 4.57 4.35 12.15
N GLU A 145 4.88 4.35 13.43
CA GLU A 145 3.95 4.56 14.55
C GLU A 145 2.89 3.45 14.75
N ILE A 146 2.86 2.41 13.90
CA ILE A 146 2.02 1.23 14.11
C ILE A 146 2.84 0.06 14.66
N TYR A 147 2.17 -1.02 15.11
CA TYR A 147 2.90 -2.20 15.60
C TYR A 147 3.83 -2.80 14.55
N GLY A 148 3.38 -2.95 13.32
CA GLY A 148 4.12 -3.54 12.20
C GLY A 148 5.02 -2.55 11.47
N ASP A 149 5.85 -1.81 12.18
CA ASP A 149 6.77 -0.80 11.63
C ASP A 149 8.15 -1.35 11.24
N ILE A 150 8.60 -2.43 11.89
CA ILE A 150 9.89 -3.09 11.61
C ILE A 150 9.70 -4.53 11.12
N PRO A 151 10.69 -5.10 10.41
CA PRO A 151 10.57 -6.44 9.81
C PRO A 151 10.16 -7.53 10.79
N ARG A 152 10.72 -7.55 11.99
CA ARG A 152 10.39 -8.55 13.04
C ARG A 152 8.90 -8.52 13.40
N ARG A 153 8.32 -7.34 13.57
CA ARG A 153 6.91 -7.20 13.93
C ARG A 153 5.97 -7.47 12.75
N CYS A 154 6.37 -7.13 11.53
CA CYS A 154 5.65 -7.56 10.32
C CYS A 154 5.61 -9.09 10.20
N LEU A 155 6.73 -9.77 10.45
CA LEU A 155 6.80 -11.23 10.44
C LEU A 155 5.90 -11.83 11.52
N ASP A 156 5.95 -11.27 12.74
CA ASP A 156 5.13 -11.73 13.88
C ASP A 156 3.62 -11.68 13.53
N ILE A 157 3.14 -10.60 12.91
CA ILE A 157 1.75 -10.49 12.47
C ILE A 157 1.38 -11.64 11.54
N VAL A 158 2.07 -11.80 10.42
CA VAL A 158 1.65 -12.77 9.38
C VAL A 158 1.82 -14.20 9.81
N THR A 159 2.81 -14.51 10.67
CA THR A 159 3.04 -15.87 11.13
C THR A 159 2.13 -16.26 12.30
N THR A 160 1.77 -15.32 13.17
CA THR A 160 0.90 -15.58 14.32
C THR A 160 -0.57 -15.61 13.92
N VAL A 161 -1.05 -14.64 13.12
CA VAL A 161 -2.41 -14.66 12.56
C VAL A 161 -2.59 -15.84 11.62
N SER A 162 -1.57 -16.18 10.85
CA SER A 162 -1.50 -17.39 10.02
C SER A 162 -2.70 -17.60 9.08
N ALA A 163 -3.31 -16.51 8.59
CA ALA A 163 -4.39 -16.56 7.63
C ALA A 163 -3.83 -16.61 6.19
N PRO A 164 -4.26 -17.55 5.32
CA PRO A 164 -3.70 -17.73 3.98
C PRO A 164 -3.93 -16.52 3.07
N HIS A 165 -4.96 -15.73 3.36
CA HIS A 165 -5.33 -14.51 2.67
C HIS A 165 -4.80 -13.23 3.35
N LEU A 166 -3.86 -13.34 4.29
CA LEU A 166 -3.11 -12.21 4.86
C LEU A 166 -1.65 -12.27 4.37
N ARG A 167 -1.24 -11.25 3.64
CA ARG A 167 0.11 -11.09 3.10
C ARG A 167 0.68 -9.75 3.53
N LEU A 168 1.91 -9.45 3.10
CA LEU A 168 2.55 -8.14 3.34
C LEU A 168 2.53 -7.29 2.07
N ALA A 169 2.25 -6.00 2.23
CA ALA A 169 2.63 -4.97 1.29
C ALA A 169 3.98 -4.40 1.77
N TRP A 170 4.99 -4.56 0.93
CA TRP A 170 6.34 -4.08 1.22
C TRP A 170 6.48 -2.63 0.81
N ASP A 171 6.77 -1.74 1.76
CA ASP A 171 7.13 -0.35 1.52
C ASP A 171 8.56 -0.09 2.03
N SER A 172 9.49 0.18 1.10
CA SER A 172 10.88 0.42 1.44
C SER A 172 11.08 1.72 2.21
N ALA A 173 10.38 2.79 1.85
CA ALA A 173 10.55 4.10 2.47
C ALA A 173 10.07 4.11 3.92
N ASN A 174 8.95 3.44 4.20
CA ASN A 174 8.42 3.35 5.56
C ASN A 174 9.40 2.62 6.49
N PHE A 175 10.11 1.59 6.02
CA PHE A 175 11.20 0.97 6.77
C PHE A 175 12.37 1.92 6.99
N VAL A 176 12.79 2.67 5.96
CA VAL A 176 13.86 3.68 6.09
C VAL A 176 13.50 4.74 7.13
N GLN A 177 12.24 5.20 7.16
CA GLN A 177 11.77 6.22 8.10
C GLN A 177 11.80 5.78 9.57
N VAL A 178 11.88 4.48 9.84
CA VAL A 178 12.10 3.93 11.19
C VAL A 178 13.52 3.41 11.41
N GLY A 179 14.46 3.80 10.53
CA GLY A 179 15.89 3.51 10.68
C GLY A 179 16.33 2.12 10.21
N VAL A 180 15.48 1.41 9.48
CA VAL A 180 15.76 0.05 8.94
C VAL A 180 16.33 0.15 7.53
N ARG A 181 17.30 -0.69 7.19
CA ARG A 181 17.77 -0.94 5.82
C ARG A 181 16.97 -2.11 5.24
N PRO A 182 15.93 -1.84 4.43
CA PRO A 182 14.88 -2.83 4.18
C PRO A 182 15.39 -4.13 3.56
N PHE A 183 16.18 -4.05 2.49
CA PHE A 183 16.70 -5.26 1.84
C PHE A 183 17.63 -6.04 2.75
N THR A 184 18.60 -5.35 3.38
CA THR A 184 19.63 -6.00 4.21
C THR A 184 19.07 -6.63 5.49
N GLU A 185 18.07 -5.99 6.11
CA GLU A 185 17.59 -6.39 7.45
C GLU A 185 16.22 -7.09 7.42
N GLY A 186 15.46 -6.98 6.30
CA GLY A 186 14.09 -7.46 6.22
C GLY A 186 13.78 -8.45 5.11
N TYR A 187 14.47 -8.37 3.97
CA TYR A 187 14.06 -9.09 2.77
C TYR A 187 13.97 -10.59 2.97
N ASP A 188 15.04 -11.23 3.42
CA ASP A 188 15.10 -12.69 3.54
C ASP A 188 14.00 -13.26 4.44
N MET A 189 13.68 -12.56 5.54
CA MET A 189 12.65 -13.04 6.47
C MET A 189 11.23 -12.75 5.97
N LEU A 190 11.00 -11.65 5.27
CA LEU A 190 9.65 -11.23 4.87
C LEU A 190 9.26 -11.71 3.49
N ARG A 191 10.22 -11.98 2.60
CA ARG A 191 9.96 -12.34 1.19
C ARG A 191 8.92 -13.44 0.99
N PRO A 192 8.88 -14.55 1.79
CA PRO A 192 7.86 -15.59 1.63
C PRO A 192 6.42 -15.09 1.87
N HIS A 193 6.27 -13.98 2.57
CA HIS A 193 4.98 -13.41 2.96
C HIS A 193 4.56 -12.19 2.13
N VAL A 194 5.48 -11.62 1.34
CA VAL A 194 5.20 -10.44 0.49
C VAL A 194 4.28 -10.84 -0.66
N GLY A 195 3.17 -10.11 -0.80
CA GLY A 195 2.20 -10.28 -1.88
C GLY A 195 2.01 -9.03 -2.73
N TYR A 196 2.50 -7.89 -2.27
CA TYR A 196 2.31 -6.58 -2.91
C TYR A 196 3.52 -5.68 -2.63
N ILE A 197 3.90 -4.84 -3.59
CA ILE A 197 5.03 -3.92 -3.43
C ILE A 197 4.53 -2.49 -3.61
N GLN A 198 4.86 -1.63 -2.65
CA GLN A 198 4.68 -0.19 -2.78
C GLN A 198 6.03 0.46 -3.11
N ILE A 199 6.02 1.34 -4.09
CA ILE A 199 7.20 1.98 -4.62
C ILE A 199 7.29 3.40 -4.10
N LYS A 200 8.11 3.54 -3.09
CA LYS A 200 8.48 4.78 -2.41
C LYS A 200 9.91 4.62 -1.89
N ASP A 201 10.69 5.69 -1.84
CA ASP A 201 12.04 5.67 -1.31
C ASP A 201 12.26 6.85 -0.35
N ALA A 202 13.20 6.73 0.57
CA ALA A 202 13.48 7.76 1.55
C ALA A 202 14.96 7.78 1.96
N LEU A 203 15.39 8.89 2.55
CA LEU A 203 16.73 9.06 3.09
C LEU A 203 16.77 8.64 4.56
N LEU A 204 17.72 7.80 4.96
CA LEU A 204 17.96 7.42 6.35
C LEU A 204 18.32 8.60 7.26
N ALA A 205 18.90 9.65 6.67
CA ALA A 205 19.38 10.80 7.41
C ALA A 205 18.27 11.57 8.14
N ASP A 206 17.08 11.67 7.53
CA ASP A 206 15.98 12.50 8.04
C ASP A 206 14.59 11.99 7.67
N GLY A 207 14.47 10.85 6.97
CA GLY A 207 13.20 10.30 6.51
C GLY A 207 12.57 11.02 5.32
N THR A 208 13.30 11.97 4.69
CA THR A 208 12.81 12.69 3.50
C THR A 208 12.52 11.72 2.38
N VAL A 209 11.29 11.78 1.84
CA VAL A 209 10.87 10.95 0.72
C VAL A 209 11.47 11.46 -0.58
N VAL A 210 11.98 10.53 -1.38
CA VAL A 210 12.61 10.79 -2.69
C VAL A 210 12.08 9.77 -3.72
N VAL A 211 12.38 9.99 -5.00
CA VAL A 211 12.02 9.03 -6.05
C VAL A 211 12.75 7.70 -5.87
N ALA A 212 12.18 6.63 -6.34
CA ALA A 212 12.75 5.29 -6.26
C ALA A 212 14.20 5.24 -6.77
N GLY A 213 15.09 4.66 -5.97
CA GLY A 213 16.52 4.53 -6.26
C GLY A 213 17.37 5.76 -5.94
N ALA A 214 16.78 6.86 -5.46
CA ALA A 214 17.52 8.04 -5.01
C ALA A 214 17.71 8.08 -3.48
N GLY A 215 17.11 7.15 -2.75
CA GLY A 215 17.19 7.04 -1.30
C GLY A 215 17.98 5.83 -0.80
N ASP A 216 17.72 5.49 0.45
CA ASP A 216 18.35 4.38 1.17
C ASP A 216 17.47 3.13 1.24
N GLY A 217 16.31 3.12 0.54
CA GLY A 217 15.33 2.01 0.52
C GLY A 217 15.80 0.74 -0.20
N GLN A 218 17.01 0.72 -0.74
CA GLN A 218 17.62 -0.44 -1.40
C GLN A 218 16.69 -1.03 -2.49
N VAL A 219 16.04 -0.14 -3.25
CA VAL A 219 15.01 -0.49 -4.23
C VAL A 219 15.57 -1.39 -5.33
N VAL A 220 16.78 -1.12 -5.81
CA VAL A 220 17.42 -1.88 -6.91
C VAL A 220 17.75 -3.31 -6.46
N GLU A 221 18.29 -3.47 -5.24
CA GLU A 221 18.56 -4.78 -4.64
C GLU A 221 17.27 -5.58 -4.47
N THR A 222 16.23 -4.94 -3.96
CA THR A 222 14.90 -5.56 -3.80
C THR A 222 14.32 -6.03 -5.14
N VAL A 223 14.37 -5.17 -6.17
CA VAL A 223 13.89 -5.47 -7.53
C VAL A 223 14.64 -6.67 -8.13
N ARG A 224 15.97 -6.71 -8.00
CA ARG A 224 16.79 -7.83 -8.49
C ARG A 224 16.43 -9.14 -7.81
N ALA A 225 16.26 -9.12 -6.49
CA ALA A 225 15.93 -10.31 -5.72
C ALA A 225 14.51 -10.79 -6.02
N LEU A 226 13.51 -9.91 -6.09
CA LEU A 226 12.14 -10.25 -6.48
C LEU A 226 12.09 -10.90 -7.88
N ARG A 227 12.89 -10.38 -8.83
CA ARG A 227 13.02 -11.00 -10.15
C ARG A 227 13.61 -12.40 -10.07
N ALA A 228 14.68 -12.58 -9.30
CA ALA A 228 15.31 -13.88 -9.12
C ALA A 228 14.38 -14.91 -8.47
N ASP A 229 13.52 -14.46 -7.56
CA ASP A 229 12.51 -15.27 -6.88
C ASP A 229 11.25 -15.53 -7.72
N GLY A 230 11.16 -14.96 -8.93
CA GLY A 230 10.00 -15.13 -9.81
C GLY A 230 8.73 -14.44 -9.30
N PHE A 231 8.86 -13.34 -8.54
CA PHE A 231 7.71 -12.56 -8.09
C PHE A 231 6.96 -11.97 -9.29
N ASP A 232 5.63 -12.06 -9.28
CA ASP A 232 4.73 -11.62 -10.36
C ASP A 232 3.54 -10.79 -9.87
N GLY A 233 3.62 -10.24 -8.65
CA GLY A 233 2.62 -9.37 -8.06
C GLY A 233 2.62 -7.94 -8.62
N PHE A 234 1.86 -7.07 -7.95
CA PHE A 234 1.76 -5.66 -8.27
C PHE A 234 2.90 -4.83 -7.68
N PHE A 235 3.25 -3.76 -8.40
CA PHE A 235 4.16 -2.71 -7.97
C PHE A 235 3.39 -1.38 -8.05
N SER A 236 3.01 -0.86 -6.91
CA SER A 236 2.15 0.33 -6.77
C SER A 236 2.97 1.55 -6.39
N LEU A 237 2.92 2.59 -7.20
CA LEU A 237 3.61 3.85 -6.96
C LEU A 237 2.91 4.64 -5.85
N GLU A 238 3.64 5.06 -4.83
CA GLU A 238 3.20 5.98 -3.78
C GLU A 238 4.23 7.12 -3.63
N PRO A 239 4.22 8.12 -4.53
CA PRO A 239 5.30 9.12 -4.61
C PRO A 239 5.58 9.89 -3.34
N HIS A 240 4.58 10.42 -2.67
CA HIS A 240 4.68 11.29 -1.49
C HIS A 240 5.72 12.43 -1.64
N LEU A 241 5.91 12.93 -2.89
CA LEU A 241 6.92 13.94 -3.23
C LEU A 241 6.42 15.37 -3.09
N GLY A 242 5.12 15.56 -2.89
CA GLY A 242 4.50 16.89 -2.79
C GLY A 242 4.47 17.45 -1.38
N GLU A 243 3.90 18.64 -1.26
CA GLU A 243 3.66 19.25 0.05
C GLU A 243 2.56 18.52 0.82
N VAL A 244 2.78 18.34 2.12
CA VAL A 244 1.77 17.80 3.03
C VAL A 244 0.75 18.89 3.35
N SER A 245 -0.46 18.81 2.78
CA SER A 245 -1.57 19.66 3.17
C SER A 245 -2.66 18.84 3.86
N SER A 246 -3.12 19.28 5.03
CA SER A 246 -4.27 18.73 5.78
C SER A 246 -4.35 17.18 5.84
N LYS A 247 -3.24 16.50 6.14
CA LYS A 247 -3.08 15.03 6.25
C LYS A 247 -3.05 14.26 4.93
N ARG A 248 -2.97 14.91 3.78
CA ARG A 248 -2.76 14.28 2.47
C ARG A 248 -1.50 14.83 1.82
N VAL A 249 -0.78 13.97 1.12
CA VAL A 249 0.30 14.36 0.23
C VAL A 249 -0.26 14.38 -1.17
N HIS A 250 -0.19 15.54 -1.83
CA HIS A 250 -0.51 15.66 -3.24
C HIS A 250 0.79 15.89 -3.99
N SER A 251 1.23 14.88 -4.70
CA SER A 251 2.41 14.99 -5.56
C SER A 251 2.12 15.83 -6.82
N GLY A 252 0.89 15.78 -7.30
CA GLY A 252 0.49 16.36 -8.56
C GLY A 252 0.95 15.53 -9.77
N PRO A 253 0.45 15.85 -10.98
CA PRO A 253 0.71 15.07 -12.19
C PRO A 253 2.21 14.99 -12.55
N GLU A 254 2.94 16.08 -12.33
CA GLU A 254 4.37 16.16 -12.69
C GLU A 254 5.25 15.28 -11.80
N LEU A 255 5.08 15.37 -10.48
CA LEU A 255 5.87 14.57 -9.52
C LEU A 255 5.47 13.09 -9.58
N PHE A 256 4.17 12.80 -9.81
CA PHE A 256 3.74 11.43 -10.05
C PHE A 256 4.40 10.84 -11.30
N THR A 257 4.43 11.60 -12.40
CA THR A 257 5.13 11.21 -13.64
C THR A 257 6.63 11.02 -13.41
N GLN A 258 7.25 11.87 -12.61
CA GLN A 258 8.67 11.74 -12.24
C GLN A 258 8.93 10.45 -11.46
N SER A 259 8.07 10.11 -10.50
CA SER A 259 8.18 8.87 -9.73
C SER A 259 7.99 7.64 -10.63
N TRP A 260 6.98 7.65 -11.51
CA TRP A 260 6.76 6.59 -12.50
C TRP A 260 8.01 6.39 -13.38
N LYS A 261 8.57 7.49 -13.90
CA LYS A 261 9.76 7.44 -14.73
C LYS A 261 10.96 6.88 -13.97
N ALA A 262 11.21 7.32 -12.75
CA ALA A 262 12.34 6.83 -11.95
C ALA A 262 12.27 5.31 -11.74
N PHE A 263 11.09 4.77 -11.42
CA PHE A 263 10.94 3.33 -11.25
C PHE A 263 11.05 2.56 -12.57
N THR A 264 10.42 3.04 -13.65
CA THR A 264 10.50 2.37 -14.95
C THR A 264 11.89 2.43 -15.57
N ASP A 265 12.70 3.47 -15.29
CA ASP A 265 14.11 3.52 -15.66
C ASP A 265 14.91 2.42 -14.93
N ILE A 266 14.63 2.16 -13.64
CA ILE A 266 15.21 1.04 -12.89
C ILE A 266 14.84 -0.29 -13.58
N LEU A 267 13.55 -0.53 -13.82
CA LEU A 267 13.09 -1.77 -14.47
C LEU A 267 13.75 -1.99 -15.83
N THR A 268 13.85 -0.93 -16.62
CA THR A 268 14.49 -0.96 -17.94
C THR A 268 15.98 -1.29 -17.82
N SER A 269 16.70 -0.67 -16.89
CA SER A 269 18.12 -0.93 -16.66
C SER A 269 18.39 -2.36 -16.20
N GLU A 270 17.46 -2.94 -15.47
CA GLU A 270 17.53 -4.34 -15.00
C GLU A 270 16.95 -5.34 -16.03
N GLY A 271 16.50 -4.87 -17.20
CA GLY A 271 15.91 -5.72 -18.25
C GLY A 271 14.63 -6.44 -17.82
N ILE A 272 13.80 -5.77 -17.02
CA ILE A 272 12.52 -6.29 -16.50
C ILE A 272 11.37 -5.74 -17.34
N ALA A 273 10.58 -6.64 -17.93
CA ALA A 273 9.37 -6.28 -18.65
C ALA A 273 8.21 -5.99 -17.67
N TYR A 274 7.47 -4.91 -17.94
CA TYR A 274 6.31 -4.49 -17.14
C TYR A 274 5.14 -4.05 -18.04
N ALA A 275 3.93 -3.97 -17.47
CA ALA A 275 2.70 -3.49 -18.09
C ALA A 275 1.90 -2.63 -17.11
#